data_74d2956e8d9cd0d86207e804c7a3130e
#
_entry.id   74d2956e8d9cd0d86207e804c7a3130e
#
_cell.length_a   1.000
_cell.length_b   1.000
_cell.length_c   1.000
_cell.angle_alpha   90.00
_cell.angle_beta   90.00
_cell.angle_gamma   90.00
#
_symmetry.space_group_name_H-M   'P 1'
#
loop_
_entity.id
_entity.type
_entity.pdbx_description
1 polymer ?
#
loop_
_entity_poly.entity_id
_entity_poly.type
_entity_poly.pdbx_seq_one_letter_code
_entity_poly.pdbx_strand_id
1 'polypeptide(L)'
;MTRSELAHLELLAEIDSLSQSLSRWADSAPAWREAGICGAMVRRLFERTAGVRVRLEAPLVVAILGGTGTGKSALVNAIVGRRLVASGRERPTTERPALVCRPPLVPEMLGIDPASVDLVHEDAAALADLVLIDCPDPDTSESGGEATNLARLRRILPNCDVLLLTATQQKYRSARVAEELAAAAPGARLIFIQTHGDSDED
;
A
#
# COMPACT_ATOMS: atom_id res chain seq x y z
N MET A 1 22.63 7.17 8.77
CA MET A 1 22.34 6.60 7.44
C MET A 1 22.60 5.11 7.52
N THR A 2 21.58 4.31 7.31
CA THR A 2 21.69 2.84 7.35
C THR A 2 22.23 2.32 6.01
N ARG A 3 22.71 1.06 5.99
CA ARG A 3 23.14 0.40 4.75
C ARG A 3 22.02 0.30 3.71
N SER A 4 20.77 0.21 4.16
CA SER A 4 19.58 0.19 3.31
C SER A 4 19.31 1.54 2.66
N GLU A 5 19.45 2.64 3.41
CA GLU A 5 19.28 4.00 2.87
C GLU A 5 20.34 4.33 1.83
N LEU A 6 21.59 3.89 2.05
CA LEU A 6 22.67 4.07 1.08
C LEU A 6 22.37 3.33 -0.23
N ALA A 7 21.98 2.06 -0.15
CA ALA A 7 21.64 1.26 -1.32
C ALA A 7 20.44 1.84 -2.09
N HIS A 8 19.47 2.44 -1.39
CA HIS A 8 18.33 3.12 -1.99
C HIS A 8 18.76 4.38 -2.76
N LEU A 9 19.63 5.21 -2.17
CA LEU A 9 20.17 6.41 -2.83
C LEU A 9 21.04 6.06 -4.04
N GLU A 10 21.84 4.99 -3.95
CA GLU A 10 22.63 4.49 -5.07
C GLU A 10 21.73 4.05 -6.24
N LEU A 11 20.65 3.32 -5.96
CA LEU A 11 19.68 2.91 -6.98
C LEU A 11 19.00 4.11 -7.67
N LEU A 12 18.60 5.11 -6.91
CA LEU A 12 18.03 6.34 -7.46
C LEU A 12 19.03 7.08 -8.36
N ALA A 13 20.29 7.17 -7.93
CA ALA A 13 21.36 7.80 -8.72
C ALA A 13 21.66 7.04 -10.03
N GLU A 14 21.63 5.71 -10.01
CA GLU A 14 21.76 4.89 -11.22
C GLU A 14 20.59 5.10 -12.18
N ILE A 15 19.35 5.13 -11.70
CA ILE A 15 18.15 5.41 -12.51
C ILE A 15 18.26 6.79 -13.17
N ASP A 16 18.69 7.81 -12.43
CA ASP A 16 18.88 9.17 -12.95
C ASP A 16 19.97 9.22 -14.03
N SER A 17 21.10 8.57 -13.79
CA SER A 17 22.22 8.50 -14.73
C SER A 17 21.83 7.79 -16.03
N LEU A 18 21.14 6.67 -15.94
CA LEU A 18 20.62 5.93 -17.10
C LEU A 18 19.59 6.77 -17.86
N SER A 19 18.68 7.41 -17.15
CA SER A 19 17.65 8.28 -17.72
C SER A 19 18.28 9.42 -18.51
N GLN A 20 19.24 10.12 -17.93
CA GLN A 20 19.96 11.21 -18.61
C GLN A 20 20.74 10.75 -19.84
N SER A 21 21.36 9.55 -19.76
CA SER A 21 22.12 9.00 -20.87
C SER A 21 21.22 8.62 -22.04
N LEU A 22 20.08 7.99 -21.76
CA LEU A 22 19.09 7.62 -22.76
C LEU A 22 18.43 8.88 -23.39
N SER A 23 18.13 9.91 -22.59
CA SER A 23 17.59 11.18 -23.10
C SER A 23 18.57 11.83 -24.09
N ARG A 24 19.82 11.98 -23.69
CA ARG A 24 20.85 12.53 -24.56
C ARG A 24 21.01 11.75 -25.88
N TRP A 25 20.94 10.42 -25.78
CA TRP A 25 20.95 9.57 -26.95
C TRP A 25 19.73 9.80 -27.87
N ALA A 26 18.52 9.84 -27.29
CA ALA A 26 17.29 10.06 -28.05
C ALA A 26 17.26 11.43 -28.74
N ASP A 27 17.83 12.48 -28.09
CA ASP A 27 17.91 13.83 -28.62
C ASP A 27 18.99 13.99 -29.69
N SER A 28 20.06 13.17 -29.64
CA SER A 28 21.14 13.14 -30.62
C SER A 28 20.95 12.13 -31.74
N ALA A 29 19.85 11.39 -31.75
CA ALA A 29 19.59 10.32 -32.71
C ALA A 29 19.49 10.88 -34.15
N PRO A 30 20.10 10.22 -35.14
CA PRO A 30 20.05 10.67 -36.54
C PRO A 30 18.61 10.61 -37.08
N ALA A 31 18.30 11.48 -38.06
CA ALA A 31 16.95 11.61 -38.65
C ALA A 31 16.63 10.49 -39.67
N TRP A 32 16.79 9.23 -39.26
CA TRP A 32 16.41 8.06 -40.04
C TRP A 32 15.30 7.27 -39.32
N ARG A 33 14.54 6.47 -40.08
CA ARG A 33 13.30 5.84 -39.61
C ARG A 33 13.50 4.96 -38.36
N GLU A 34 14.54 4.15 -38.35
CA GLU A 34 14.86 3.21 -37.27
C GLU A 34 15.24 3.95 -35.98
N ALA A 35 16.01 5.02 -36.08
CA ALA A 35 16.34 5.87 -34.94
C ALA A 35 15.10 6.57 -34.37
N GLY A 36 14.14 6.96 -35.21
CA GLY A 36 12.84 7.48 -34.78
C GLY A 36 12.02 6.48 -33.98
N ILE A 37 12.00 5.20 -34.42
CA ILE A 37 11.33 4.10 -33.68
C ILE A 37 12.00 3.87 -32.33
N CYS A 38 13.32 3.77 -32.29
CA CYS A 38 14.07 3.62 -31.04
C CYS A 38 13.86 4.80 -30.09
N GLY A 39 13.87 6.04 -30.59
CA GLY A 39 13.59 7.23 -29.82
C GLY A 39 12.18 7.24 -29.21
N ALA A 40 11.17 6.73 -29.93
CA ALA A 40 9.82 6.57 -29.39
C ALA A 40 9.77 5.51 -28.28
N MET A 41 10.51 4.41 -28.42
CA MET A 41 10.63 3.38 -27.38
C MET A 41 11.32 3.93 -26.12
N VAL A 42 12.38 4.70 -26.29
CA VAL A 42 13.10 5.36 -25.18
C VAL A 42 12.18 6.32 -24.45
N ARG A 43 11.40 7.14 -25.15
CA ARG A 43 10.43 8.06 -24.51
C ARG A 43 9.38 7.31 -23.68
N ARG A 44 8.85 6.19 -24.19
CA ARG A 44 7.93 5.33 -23.40
C ARG A 44 8.61 4.71 -22.18
N LEU A 45 9.88 4.39 -22.27
CA LEU A 45 10.66 3.91 -21.11
C LEU A 45 10.78 4.99 -20.05
N PHE A 46 10.98 6.26 -20.43
CA PHE A 46 11.01 7.39 -19.49
C PHE A 46 9.72 7.56 -18.71
N GLU A 47 8.57 7.51 -19.39
CA GLU A 47 7.28 7.60 -18.72
C GLU A 47 7.13 6.50 -17.64
N ARG A 48 7.65 5.30 -17.92
CA ARG A 48 7.63 4.19 -16.96
C ARG A 48 8.64 4.37 -15.82
N THR A 49 9.86 4.81 -16.13
CA THR A 49 10.90 5.04 -15.09
C THR A 49 10.56 6.19 -14.18
N ALA A 50 9.92 7.25 -14.66
CA ALA A 50 9.40 8.33 -13.82
C ALA A 50 8.39 7.79 -12.78
N GLY A 51 7.51 6.90 -13.19
CA GLY A 51 6.58 6.23 -12.27
C GLY A 51 7.27 5.32 -11.23
N VAL A 52 8.34 4.63 -11.62
CA VAL A 52 9.14 3.81 -10.68
C VAL A 52 9.85 4.68 -9.66
N ARG A 53 10.42 5.81 -10.08
CA ARG A 53 11.08 6.76 -9.18
C ARG A 53 10.11 7.30 -8.12
N VAL A 54 8.93 7.75 -8.55
CA VAL A 54 7.88 8.23 -7.62
C VAL A 54 7.52 7.15 -6.60
N ARG A 55 7.43 5.89 -7.02
CA ARG A 55 7.15 4.77 -6.11
C ARG A 55 8.30 4.46 -5.15
N LEU A 56 9.55 4.62 -5.59
CA LEU A 56 10.72 4.42 -4.72
C LEU A 56 10.87 5.52 -3.66
N GLU A 57 10.44 6.75 -3.97
CA GLU A 57 10.46 7.89 -3.05
C GLU A 57 9.18 7.97 -2.19
N ALA A 58 8.10 7.28 -2.58
CA ALA A 58 6.85 7.25 -1.82
C ALA A 58 6.97 6.39 -0.56
N PRO A 59 6.26 6.75 0.52
CA PRO A 59 6.16 5.90 1.69
C PRO A 59 5.50 4.57 1.34
N LEU A 60 5.90 3.51 2.04
CA LEU A 60 5.37 2.17 1.88
C LEU A 60 3.89 2.10 2.30
N VAL A 61 3.01 1.71 1.39
CA VAL A 61 1.58 1.59 1.67
C VAL A 61 1.25 0.20 2.20
N VAL A 62 0.80 0.14 3.45
CA VAL A 62 0.53 -1.09 4.19
C VAL A 62 -0.96 -1.20 4.48
N ALA A 63 -1.64 -2.17 3.90
CA ALA A 63 -3.04 -2.47 4.21
C ALA A 63 -3.13 -3.54 5.30
N ILE A 64 -3.94 -3.29 6.32
CA ILE A 64 -4.19 -4.22 7.43
C ILE A 64 -5.55 -4.85 7.23
N LEU A 65 -5.55 -6.16 7.01
CA LEU A 65 -6.70 -6.98 6.65
C LEU A 65 -6.99 -8.03 7.72
N GLY A 66 -8.22 -8.51 7.76
CA GLY A 66 -8.63 -9.59 8.68
C GLY A 66 -10.09 -9.43 9.10
N GLY A 67 -10.64 -10.47 9.72
CA GLY A 67 -12.01 -10.48 10.19
C GLY A 67 -12.29 -9.51 11.36
N THR A 68 -13.57 -9.34 11.70
CA THR A 68 -13.97 -8.54 12.87
C THR A 68 -13.37 -9.12 14.15
N GLY A 69 -12.79 -8.25 14.98
CA GLY A 69 -12.20 -8.65 16.27
C GLY A 69 -10.82 -9.32 16.19
N THR A 70 -10.17 -9.34 15.01
CA THR A 70 -8.79 -9.84 14.87
C THR A 70 -7.72 -8.83 15.25
N GLY A 71 -8.08 -7.66 15.78
CA GLY A 71 -7.12 -6.68 16.27
C GLY A 71 -6.50 -5.74 15.23
N LYS A 72 -7.08 -5.60 14.02
CA LYS A 72 -6.59 -4.69 12.96
C LYS A 72 -6.34 -3.27 13.46
N SER A 73 -7.37 -2.61 13.95
CA SER A 73 -7.30 -1.23 14.46
C SER A 73 -6.40 -1.11 15.70
N ALA A 74 -6.32 -2.15 16.52
CA ALA A 74 -5.38 -2.21 17.64
C ALA A 74 -3.92 -2.26 17.15
N LEU A 75 -3.66 -3.01 16.08
CA LEU A 75 -2.34 -3.09 15.44
C LEU A 75 -1.93 -1.74 14.86
N VAL A 76 -2.84 -1.06 14.12
CA VAL A 76 -2.59 0.32 13.63
C VAL A 76 -2.20 1.25 14.76
N ASN A 77 -3.00 1.28 15.84
CA ASN A 77 -2.74 2.10 17.01
C ASN A 77 -1.43 1.75 17.71
N ALA A 78 -1.06 0.47 17.75
CA ALA A 78 0.20 0.01 18.33
C ALA A 78 1.41 0.45 17.50
N ILE A 79 1.34 0.36 16.17
CA ILE A 79 2.42 0.81 15.27
C ILE A 79 2.62 2.32 15.39
N VAL A 80 1.54 3.09 15.44
CA VAL A 80 1.60 4.56 15.55
C VAL A 80 1.97 5.01 16.99
N GLY A 81 1.73 4.15 17.99
CA GLY A 81 1.95 4.47 19.41
C GLY A 81 0.84 5.36 20.02
N ARG A 82 -0.28 5.53 19.32
CA ARG A 82 -1.41 6.35 19.73
C ARG A 82 -2.75 5.74 19.34
N ARG A 83 -3.81 6.11 20.01
CA ARG A 83 -5.18 5.70 19.73
C ARG A 83 -5.80 6.63 18.68
N LEU A 84 -5.65 6.30 17.41
CA LEU A 84 -6.15 7.09 16.27
C LEU A 84 -7.42 6.52 15.66
N VAL A 85 -7.49 5.21 15.51
CA VAL A 85 -8.65 4.51 14.97
C VAL A 85 -9.42 3.82 16.09
N ALA A 86 -10.75 3.82 15.98
CA ALA A 86 -11.60 3.18 16.97
C ALA A 86 -11.28 1.68 17.03
N SER A 87 -10.94 1.20 18.22
CA SER A 87 -10.66 -0.20 18.47
C SER A 87 -11.57 -0.66 19.62
N GLY A 88 -12.35 -1.73 19.42
CA GLY A 88 -13.28 -2.24 20.42
C GLY A 88 -13.83 -3.62 20.06
N ARG A 89 -14.49 -4.27 21.05
CA ARG A 89 -15.16 -5.56 20.86
C ARG A 89 -16.56 -5.42 20.26
N GLU A 90 -17.16 -4.23 20.25
CA GLU A 90 -18.50 -3.97 19.72
C GLU A 90 -18.45 -3.74 18.19
N ARG A 91 -19.41 -4.31 17.47
CA ARG A 91 -19.52 -4.31 15.99
C ARG A 91 -20.18 -3.06 15.46
N PRO A 92 -19.91 -2.67 14.19
CA PRO A 92 -18.66 -2.70 13.42
C PRO A 92 -17.91 -1.39 13.69
N THR A 93 -16.61 -1.47 13.99
CA THR A 93 -15.79 -0.31 14.33
C THR A 93 -15.29 0.48 13.12
N THR A 94 -15.23 -0.14 11.95
CA THR A 94 -14.70 0.47 10.73
C THR A 94 -15.64 0.18 9.56
N GLU A 95 -16.37 1.19 9.09
CA GLU A 95 -17.27 1.10 7.94
C GLU A 95 -16.56 1.44 6.63
N ARG A 96 -15.54 2.30 6.68
CA ARG A 96 -14.70 2.72 5.56
C ARG A 96 -13.23 2.51 5.93
N PRO A 97 -12.36 2.18 4.94
CA PRO A 97 -10.93 2.09 5.19
C PRO A 97 -10.39 3.41 5.75
N ALA A 98 -9.68 3.37 6.88
CA ALA A 98 -9.01 4.56 7.43
C ALA A 98 -7.56 4.59 6.94
N LEU A 99 -7.21 5.63 6.17
CA LEU A 99 -5.86 5.88 5.68
C LEU A 99 -5.14 6.79 6.68
N VAL A 100 -4.14 6.24 7.35
CA VAL A 100 -3.34 6.93 8.36
C VAL A 100 -1.97 7.26 7.78
N CYS A 101 -1.66 8.54 7.67
CA CYS A 101 -0.41 9.01 7.08
C CYS A 101 0.05 10.31 7.72
N ARG A 102 1.30 10.67 7.42
CA ARG A 102 1.90 11.94 7.84
C ARG A 102 1.52 13.07 6.88
N PRO A 103 1.22 14.30 7.37
CA PRO A 103 1.10 15.46 6.49
C PRO A 103 2.42 15.74 5.74
N PRO A 104 2.38 16.24 4.49
CA PRO A 104 1.23 16.69 3.72
C PRO A 104 0.61 15.63 2.79
N LEU A 105 0.89 14.34 3.01
CA LEU A 105 0.45 13.26 2.14
C LEU A 105 -1.08 13.17 2.07
N VAL A 106 -1.61 12.99 0.87
CA VAL A 106 -3.05 12.82 0.60
C VAL A 106 -3.28 11.57 -0.27
N PRO A 107 -4.48 10.95 -0.22
CA PRO A 107 -4.77 9.70 -0.92
C PRO A 107 -4.47 9.72 -2.42
N GLU A 108 -4.71 10.86 -3.08
CA GLU A 108 -4.49 11.04 -4.52
C GLU A 108 -3.02 10.85 -4.91
N MET A 109 -2.09 11.23 -4.04
CA MET A 109 -0.65 11.05 -4.27
C MET A 109 -0.24 9.58 -4.30
N LEU A 110 -1.09 8.71 -3.71
CA LEU A 110 -0.92 7.27 -3.69
C LEU A 110 -1.76 6.55 -4.76
N GLY A 111 -2.46 7.31 -5.61
CA GLY A 111 -3.40 6.75 -6.60
C GLY A 111 -4.68 6.20 -5.98
N ILE A 112 -5.02 6.60 -4.74
CA ILE A 112 -6.22 6.18 -4.01
C ILE A 112 -7.27 7.27 -4.13
N ASP A 113 -8.51 6.88 -4.50
CA ASP A 113 -9.64 7.80 -4.53
C ASP A 113 -9.99 8.28 -3.11
N PRO A 114 -9.94 9.61 -2.82
CA PRO A 114 -10.27 10.16 -1.50
C PRO A 114 -11.67 9.77 -1.02
N ALA A 115 -12.62 9.60 -1.94
CA ALA A 115 -13.97 9.17 -1.60
C ALA A 115 -14.05 7.73 -1.07
N SER A 116 -12.99 6.93 -1.27
CA SER A 116 -12.93 5.52 -0.87
C SER A 116 -12.36 5.29 0.53
N VAL A 117 -11.73 6.30 1.14
CA VAL A 117 -11.03 6.19 2.44
C VAL A 117 -11.40 7.36 3.36
N ASP A 118 -11.24 7.16 4.66
CA ASP A 118 -11.26 8.22 5.66
C ASP A 118 -9.80 8.58 5.99
N LEU A 119 -9.40 9.83 5.69
CA LEU A 119 -8.05 10.31 5.89
C LEU A 119 -7.81 10.71 7.35
N VAL A 120 -6.77 10.15 7.96
CA VAL A 120 -6.31 10.47 9.31
C VAL A 120 -4.85 10.93 9.23
N HIS A 121 -4.61 12.20 9.52
CA HIS A 121 -3.25 12.74 9.61
C HIS A 121 -2.69 12.61 11.03
N GLU A 122 -1.50 12.04 11.15
CA GLU A 122 -0.75 11.95 12.41
C GLU A 122 0.75 12.12 12.16
N ASP A 123 1.39 12.99 12.96
CA ASP A 123 2.83 13.20 12.89
C ASP A 123 3.57 12.24 13.86
N ALA A 124 3.52 10.96 13.55
CA ALA A 124 4.25 9.94 14.30
C ALA A 124 5.51 9.50 13.56
N ALA A 125 6.56 9.18 14.31
CA ALA A 125 7.85 8.74 13.74
C ALA A 125 7.70 7.49 12.86
N ALA A 126 6.83 6.55 13.25
CA ALA A 126 6.55 5.34 12.47
C ALA A 126 5.94 5.61 11.10
N LEU A 127 5.32 6.78 10.89
CA LEU A 127 4.69 7.18 9.63
C LEU A 127 5.63 7.99 8.71
N ALA A 128 6.91 8.12 9.05
CA ALA A 128 7.88 8.84 8.21
C ALA A 128 7.98 8.19 6.81
N ASP A 129 8.02 6.85 6.77
CA ASP A 129 8.17 6.05 5.56
C ASP A 129 7.02 5.05 5.37
N LEU A 130 5.94 5.18 6.14
CA LEU A 130 4.79 4.27 6.12
C LEU A 130 3.47 5.04 5.98
N VAL A 131 2.56 4.44 5.22
CA VAL A 131 1.13 4.75 5.22
C VAL A 131 0.39 3.49 5.66
N LEU A 132 -0.49 3.60 6.64
CA LEU A 132 -1.27 2.48 7.14
C LEU A 132 -2.73 2.62 6.67
N ILE A 133 -3.32 1.53 6.21
CA ILE A 133 -4.74 1.48 5.86
C ILE A 133 -5.41 0.45 6.76
N ASP A 134 -6.23 0.92 7.71
CA ASP A 134 -7.11 0.07 8.52
C ASP A 134 -8.32 -0.32 7.70
N CYS A 135 -8.39 -1.57 7.25
CA CYS A 135 -9.43 -2.05 6.37
C CYS A 135 -10.64 -2.59 7.16
N PRO A 136 -11.87 -2.31 6.71
CA PRO A 136 -13.05 -2.97 7.24
C PRO A 136 -13.01 -4.48 6.98
N ASP A 137 -13.81 -5.22 7.73
CA ASP A 137 -13.97 -6.67 7.51
C ASP A 137 -14.65 -6.91 6.15
N PRO A 138 -14.04 -7.66 5.25
CA PRO A 138 -14.61 -7.94 3.93
C PRO A 138 -15.93 -8.74 3.99
N ASP A 139 -16.16 -9.48 5.08
CA ASP A 139 -17.31 -10.39 5.24
C ASP A 139 -18.55 -9.71 5.85
N THR A 140 -18.47 -8.43 6.32
CA THR A 140 -19.55 -7.78 7.08
C THR A 140 -20.51 -6.93 6.27
N SER A 141 -20.44 -6.92 4.95
CA SER A 141 -21.40 -6.15 4.14
C SER A 141 -22.75 -6.85 4.07
N GLU A 142 -23.76 -6.31 4.74
CA GLU A 142 -25.15 -6.81 4.75
C GLU A 142 -25.92 -6.58 3.43
N SER A 143 -25.39 -5.78 2.51
CA SER A 143 -26.02 -5.46 1.21
C SER A 143 -25.11 -5.86 0.06
N GLY A 144 -25.58 -6.80 -0.76
CA GLY A 144 -24.95 -7.20 -2.00
C GLY A 144 -24.91 -6.03 -3.00
N GLY A 145 -23.77 -5.84 -3.68
CA GLY A 145 -23.60 -4.85 -4.74
C GLY A 145 -22.21 -4.20 -4.75
N GLU A 146 -22.02 -3.17 -5.58
CA GLU A 146 -20.76 -2.41 -5.72
C GLU A 146 -20.33 -1.67 -4.44
N ALA A 147 -21.22 -1.53 -3.47
CA ALA A 147 -20.96 -0.87 -2.17
C ALA A 147 -20.39 -1.81 -1.10
N THR A 148 -20.08 -3.08 -1.43
CA THR A 148 -19.51 -4.02 -0.47
C THR A 148 -18.10 -3.62 -0.05
N ASN A 149 -17.72 -3.93 1.21
CA ASN A 149 -16.36 -3.71 1.69
C ASN A 149 -15.33 -4.38 0.79
N LEU A 150 -15.62 -5.56 0.28
CA LEU A 150 -14.75 -6.28 -0.66
C LEU A 150 -14.52 -5.51 -1.96
N ALA A 151 -15.57 -4.90 -2.54
CA ALA A 151 -15.45 -4.11 -3.76
C ALA A 151 -14.62 -2.82 -3.54
N ARG A 152 -14.77 -2.17 -2.38
CA ARG A 152 -13.94 -1.03 -1.99
C ARG A 152 -12.47 -1.42 -1.82
N LEU A 153 -12.20 -2.52 -1.13
CA LEU A 153 -10.85 -3.03 -0.92
C LEU A 153 -10.17 -3.37 -2.26
N ARG A 154 -10.85 -4.01 -3.19
CA ARG A 154 -10.31 -4.32 -4.52
C ARG A 154 -9.85 -3.09 -5.31
N ARG A 155 -10.40 -1.90 -5.05
CA ARG A 155 -9.95 -0.63 -5.67
C ARG A 155 -8.70 -0.05 -5.01
N ILE A 156 -8.51 -0.30 -3.71
CA ILE A 156 -7.40 0.25 -2.91
C ILE A 156 -6.17 -0.66 -2.96
N LEU A 157 -6.37 -1.97 -2.87
CA LEU A 157 -5.30 -2.95 -2.76
C LEU A 157 -4.25 -2.92 -3.88
N PRO A 158 -4.57 -2.60 -5.15
CA PRO A 158 -3.55 -2.45 -6.20
C PRO A 158 -2.50 -1.36 -5.93
N ASN A 159 -2.81 -0.42 -5.00
CA ASN A 159 -1.90 0.65 -4.60
C ASN A 159 -1.14 0.33 -3.30
N CYS A 160 -1.29 -0.89 -2.76
CA CYS A 160 -0.61 -1.32 -1.55
C CYS A 160 0.66 -2.12 -1.89
N ASP A 161 1.71 -1.89 -1.11
CA ASP A 161 2.99 -2.60 -1.22
C ASP A 161 3.05 -3.82 -0.30
N VAL A 162 2.37 -3.75 0.84
CA VAL A 162 2.31 -4.81 1.85
C VAL A 162 0.88 -5.02 2.33
N LEU A 163 0.50 -6.29 2.46
CA LEU A 163 -0.76 -6.71 3.05
C LEU A 163 -0.46 -7.43 4.37
N LEU A 164 -0.90 -6.87 5.49
CA LEU A 164 -0.84 -7.50 6.81
C LEU A 164 -2.16 -8.20 7.07
N LEU A 165 -2.16 -9.52 7.10
CA LEU A 165 -3.34 -10.31 7.42
C LEU A 165 -3.34 -10.67 8.90
N THR A 166 -4.24 -10.08 9.67
CA THR A 166 -4.44 -10.42 11.08
C THR A 166 -5.40 -11.61 11.22
N ALA A 167 -4.99 -12.62 11.96
CA ALA A 167 -5.81 -13.79 12.28
C ALA A 167 -5.70 -14.10 13.78
N THR A 168 -6.76 -14.71 14.33
CA THR A 168 -6.73 -15.37 15.64
C THR A 168 -6.77 -16.86 15.43
N GLN A 169 -6.32 -17.66 16.44
CA GLN A 169 -6.33 -19.11 16.39
C GLN A 169 -7.71 -19.69 16.00
N GLN A 170 -8.78 -19.03 16.42
CA GLN A 170 -10.16 -19.50 16.18
C GLN A 170 -10.73 -19.14 14.79
N LYS A 171 -10.11 -18.21 14.03
CA LYS A 171 -10.66 -17.69 12.76
C LYS A 171 -9.80 -18.02 11.55
N TYR A 172 -9.51 -19.30 11.36
CA TYR A 172 -8.74 -19.81 10.21
C TYR A 172 -9.46 -19.69 8.85
N ARG A 173 -10.77 -19.38 8.84
CA ARG A 173 -11.57 -19.24 7.61
C ARG A 173 -11.20 -18.04 6.75
N SER A 174 -10.45 -17.09 7.29
CA SER A 174 -9.99 -15.91 6.56
C SER A 174 -8.93 -16.19 5.49
N ALA A 175 -8.32 -17.38 5.44
CA ALA A 175 -7.26 -17.69 4.47
C ALA A 175 -7.75 -17.58 3.01
N ARG A 176 -8.98 -18.01 2.73
CA ARG A 176 -9.55 -17.94 1.37
C ARG A 176 -9.81 -16.51 0.91
N VAL A 177 -10.32 -15.67 1.80
CA VAL A 177 -10.52 -14.23 1.53
C VAL A 177 -9.17 -13.53 1.38
N ALA A 178 -8.16 -13.95 2.15
CA ALA A 178 -6.80 -13.44 2.03
C ALA A 178 -6.17 -13.74 0.66
N GLU A 179 -6.37 -14.96 0.14
CA GLU A 179 -5.90 -15.34 -1.20
C GLU A 179 -6.58 -14.51 -2.30
N GLU A 180 -7.89 -14.29 -2.19
CA GLU A 180 -8.63 -13.43 -3.11
C GLU A 180 -8.15 -11.96 -3.05
N LEU A 181 -7.88 -11.45 -1.86
CA LEU A 181 -7.37 -10.09 -1.66
C LEU A 181 -5.91 -9.96 -2.13
N ALA A 182 -5.06 -10.96 -1.89
CA ALA A 182 -3.70 -11.00 -2.41
C ALA A 182 -3.67 -11.02 -3.95
N ALA A 183 -4.61 -11.73 -4.57
CA ALA A 183 -4.76 -11.73 -6.03
C ALA A 183 -5.19 -10.34 -6.58
N ALA A 184 -5.85 -9.51 -5.78
CA ALA A 184 -6.23 -8.15 -6.14
C ALA A 184 -5.07 -7.13 -6.02
N ALA A 185 -3.96 -7.51 -5.38
CA ALA A 185 -2.77 -6.67 -5.19
C ALA A 185 -1.52 -7.32 -5.80
N PRO A 186 -1.42 -7.42 -7.13
CA PRO A 186 -0.29 -8.05 -7.78
C PRO A 186 1.01 -7.30 -7.48
N GLY A 187 1.96 -7.98 -6.83
CA GLY A 187 3.24 -7.42 -6.41
C GLY A 187 3.32 -7.01 -4.94
N ALA A 188 2.21 -6.94 -4.21
CA ALA A 188 2.24 -6.71 -2.77
C ALA A 188 2.78 -7.92 -2.00
N ARG A 189 3.51 -7.66 -0.91
CA ARG A 189 3.95 -8.72 0.01
C ARG A 189 2.86 -9.04 1.01
N LEU A 190 2.50 -10.32 1.16
CA LEU A 190 1.56 -10.79 2.17
C LEU A 190 2.33 -11.23 3.42
N ILE A 191 1.95 -10.68 4.58
CA ILE A 191 2.50 -11.04 5.89
C ILE A 191 1.33 -11.46 6.79
N PHE A 192 1.43 -12.64 7.39
CA PHE A 192 0.46 -13.13 8.35
C PHE A 192 0.86 -12.70 9.76
N ILE A 193 -0.10 -12.17 10.52
CA ILE A 193 0.07 -11.74 11.90
C ILE A 193 -0.94 -12.49 12.77
N GLN A 194 -0.43 -13.33 13.67
CA GLN A 194 -1.26 -13.91 14.71
C GLN A 194 -1.43 -12.86 15.84
N THR A 195 -2.67 -12.57 16.16
CA THR A 195 -3.05 -11.67 17.25
C THR A 195 -3.67 -12.49 18.39
N HIS A 196 -3.78 -11.90 19.58
CA HIS A 196 -4.30 -12.56 20.80
C HIS A 196 -3.52 -13.83 21.21
N GLY A 197 -2.21 -13.90 20.90
CA GLY A 197 -1.36 -15.02 21.29
C GLY A 197 -1.16 -15.16 22.82
N ASP A 198 -1.46 -14.13 23.57
CA ASP A 198 -1.50 -14.13 25.05
C ASP A 198 -2.74 -14.87 25.61
N SER A 199 -3.74 -15.10 24.79
CA SER A 199 -4.99 -15.80 25.14
C SER A 199 -5.02 -17.24 24.64
N ASP A 200 -3.99 -17.66 23.90
CA ASP A 200 -3.87 -19.03 23.39
C ASP A 200 -3.26 -19.91 24.51
N GLU A 201 -4.04 -20.84 25.02
CA GLU A 201 -3.54 -21.88 25.92
C GLU A 201 -2.64 -22.84 25.13
N ASP A 202 -1.47 -23.18 25.68
CA ASP A 202 -0.54 -24.20 25.16
C ASP A 202 -1.16 -25.60 25.09
#